data_8efa4ab0b5c0f0c89f7d02e8c04f8ec9
#
_entry.id   8efa4ab0b5c0f0c89f7d02e8c04f8ec9
#
_cell.length_a   1.000
_cell.length_b   1.000
_cell.length_c   1.000
_cell.angle_alpha   90.00
_cell.angle_beta   90.00
_cell.angle_gamma   90.00
#
_symmetry.space_group_name_H-M   'P 1'
#
loop_
_entity.id
_entity.type
_entity.pdbx_description
1 polymer ?
#
loop_
_entity_poly.entity_id
_entity_poly.type
_entity_poly.pdbx_seq_one_letter_code
_entity_poly.pdbx_strand_id
1 'polypeptide(L)'
;MVGRGTLIVIIGYTILFGLTARYWTRVATDSVDNFVQYYNETTAHSIAVSAANLGGSQLFSNQPSDRSFQFSGSMSGGEYSVELDSVNPQLLVMTATGTYPPSGLTGSITDTVRVQFGTASFCTFGLYTGTMNNLSWDTGDTIWGSFHSEGTFNVEGTPVFYGDVTTNNGVTGGGTPIIYGSFQSGVSIPMPASGVSSVRTAAASGGAVINNPFSPAPFDVYMTFNSNATVTYRTSLNSTDSTVALSSLAPNGVIFVNNGNLHVHGTVSGQITVAAGGSSSTGLGNVYIDGNVTCNSDPRTNPNSTDMAGIVAQNNVWVESDNAYLGLPPANPPVNPLIEAAIYAQNGTFQCYYQTNSTYTNLGSVLVYGSIANSFLGVTTDPTAAYGYKPEYRFDSRFSNNAPPSYPTTGTLEILSWYE
;
A
#
# COMPACT_ATOMS: atom_id res chain seq x y z
N MET A 1 83.16 -10.99 48.06
CA MET A 1 82.27 -9.83 47.90
C MET A 1 81.35 -10.05 46.70
N VAL A 2 80.43 -10.93 46.92
CA VAL A 2 79.34 -11.09 45.98
C VAL A 2 78.21 -10.31 46.60
N GLY A 3 77.92 -9.19 46.11
CA GLY A 3 76.78 -8.77 46.81
C GLY A 3 76.01 -7.55 46.34
N ARG A 4 76.53 -6.44 46.08
CA ARG A 4 75.70 -5.25 45.80
C ARG A 4 75.16 -5.17 44.38
N GLY A 5 75.99 -5.59 43.39
CA GLY A 5 75.52 -5.64 42.00
C GLY A 5 74.49 -6.73 41.73
N THR A 6 74.65 -7.92 42.28
CA THR A 6 73.73 -9.04 42.16
C THR A 6 72.37 -8.74 42.83
N LEU A 7 72.39 -8.03 43.96
CA LEU A 7 71.17 -7.64 44.66
C LEU A 7 70.34 -6.62 43.84
N ILE A 8 71.01 -5.64 43.20
CA ILE A 8 70.36 -4.64 42.32
C ILE A 8 69.72 -5.35 41.10
N VAL A 9 70.41 -6.32 40.50
CA VAL A 9 69.91 -7.06 39.33
C VAL A 9 68.71 -7.91 39.75
N ILE A 10 68.73 -8.61 40.90
CA ILE A 10 67.59 -9.39 41.43
C ILE A 10 66.39 -8.45 41.69
N ILE A 11 66.59 -7.32 42.34
CA ILE A 11 65.52 -6.35 42.61
C ILE A 11 64.92 -5.83 41.26
N GLY A 12 65.81 -5.50 40.27
CA GLY A 12 65.39 -5.08 38.97
C GLY A 12 64.51 -6.11 38.26
N TYR A 13 64.92 -7.36 38.26
CA TYR A 13 64.12 -8.48 37.70
C TYR A 13 62.83 -8.71 38.45
N THR A 14 62.82 -8.60 39.76
CA THR A 14 61.61 -8.80 40.56
C THR A 14 60.57 -7.69 40.28
N ILE A 15 61.04 -6.43 40.14
CA ILE A 15 60.18 -5.33 39.78
C ILE A 15 59.64 -5.51 38.34
N LEU A 16 60.52 -5.85 37.41
CA LEU A 16 60.13 -6.10 36.00
C LEU A 16 59.11 -7.23 35.90
N PHE A 17 59.35 -8.34 36.63
CA PHE A 17 58.43 -9.48 36.69
C PHE A 17 57.12 -9.11 37.31
N GLY A 18 57.09 -8.28 38.38
CA GLY A 18 55.90 -7.77 39.01
C GLY A 18 55.05 -6.88 38.11
N LEU A 19 55.74 -6.03 37.35
CA LEU A 19 55.07 -5.14 36.34
C LEU A 19 54.46 -5.94 35.18
N THR A 20 55.25 -6.91 34.66
CA THR A 20 54.74 -7.78 33.57
C THR A 20 53.61 -8.68 34.03
N ALA A 21 53.68 -9.26 35.22
CA ALA A 21 52.60 -10.06 35.80
C ALA A 21 51.33 -9.22 35.98
N ARG A 22 51.43 -8.00 36.50
CA ARG A 22 50.30 -7.08 36.64
C ARG A 22 49.69 -6.68 35.27
N TYR A 23 50.54 -6.44 34.27
CA TYR A 23 50.08 -6.16 32.91
C TYR A 23 49.30 -7.34 32.32
N TRP A 24 49.83 -8.56 32.41
CA TRP A 24 49.19 -9.76 31.91
C TRP A 24 47.85 -10.05 32.67
N THR A 25 47.81 -9.85 33.97
CA THR A 25 46.56 -10.00 34.75
C THR A 25 45.52 -9.01 34.29
N ARG A 26 45.90 -7.76 34.05
CA ARG A 26 44.97 -6.73 33.55
C ARG A 26 44.47 -7.08 32.14
N VAL A 27 45.34 -7.47 31.21
CA VAL A 27 44.92 -7.88 29.86
C VAL A 27 43.97 -9.09 29.91
N ALA A 28 44.24 -10.06 30.77
CA ALA A 28 43.38 -11.21 30.94
C ALA A 28 42.03 -10.83 31.51
N THR A 29 41.97 -9.95 32.54
CA THR A 29 40.73 -9.44 33.09
C THR A 29 39.91 -8.68 32.08
N ASP A 30 40.54 -7.71 31.39
CA ASP A 30 39.89 -6.91 30.36
C ASP A 30 39.36 -7.79 29.22
N SER A 31 40.06 -8.88 28.87
CA SER A 31 39.61 -9.85 27.85
C SER A 31 38.37 -10.64 28.32
N VAL A 32 38.34 -11.04 29.58
CA VAL A 32 37.17 -11.75 30.14
C VAL A 32 35.97 -10.80 30.26
N ASP A 33 36.20 -9.57 30.69
CA ASP A 33 35.14 -8.58 30.82
C ASP A 33 34.53 -8.23 29.45
N ASN A 34 35.36 -8.04 28.41
CA ASN A 34 34.90 -7.86 27.05
C ASN A 34 34.11 -9.05 26.51
N PHE A 35 34.57 -10.28 26.81
CA PHE A 35 33.84 -11.48 26.40
C PHE A 35 32.46 -11.57 27.09
N VAL A 36 32.41 -11.31 28.41
CA VAL A 36 31.15 -11.31 29.18
C VAL A 36 30.20 -10.23 28.65
N GLN A 37 30.72 -9.04 28.36
CA GLN A 37 29.92 -7.95 27.80
C GLN A 37 29.35 -8.35 26.43
N TYR A 38 30.19 -8.84 25.51
CA TYR A 38 29.76 -9.30 24.19
C TYR A 38 28.71 -10.43 24.28
N TYR A 39 28.92 -11.37 25.18
CA TYR A 39 27.97 -12.45 25.42
C TYR A 39 26.62 -11.91 25.91
N ASN A 40 26.64 -10.96 26.87
CA ASN A 40 25.43 -10.33 27.38
C ASN A 40 24.69 -9.53 26.31
N GLU A 41 25.40 -8.75 25.50
CA GLU A 41 24.84 -7.98 24.37
C GLU A 41 24.19 -8.90 23.34
N THR A 42 24.91 -9.93 22.89
CA THR A 42 24.39 -10.91 21.91
C THR A 42 23.17 -11.67 22.45
N THR A 43 23.19 -12.01 23.74
CA THR A 43 22.06 -12.72 24.36
C THR A 43 20.86 -11.79 24.52
N ALA A 44 21.05 -10.55 24.98
CA ALA A 44 19.97 -9.55 25.07
C ALA A 44 19.34 -9.28 23.69
N HIS A 45 20.16 -9.11 22.65
CA HIS A 45 19.70 -8.97 21.28
C HIS A 45 18.87 -10.19 20.82
N SER A 46 19.36 -11.41 21.03
CA SER A 46 18.65 -12.62 20.65
C SER A 46 17.30 -12.76 21.37
N ILE A 47 17.23 -12.32 22.63
CA ILE A 47 15.98 -12.26 23.40
C ILE A 47 15.03 -11.22 22.80
N ALA A 48 15.51 -10.02 22.45
CA ALA A 48 14.69 -8.96 21.83
C ALA A 48 14.10 -9.41 20.49
N VAL A 49 14.91 -10.02 19.62
CA VAL A 49 14.45 -10.58 18.32
C VAL A 49 13.42 -11.69 18.53
N SER A 50 13.66 -12.59 19.49
CA SER A 50 12.70 -13.66 19.82
C SER A 50 11.38 -13.11 20.36
N ALA A 51 11.46 -12.09 21.22
CA ALA A 51 10.29 -11.39 21.74
C ALA A 51 9.49 -10.68 20.65
N ALA A 52 10.18 -10.05 19.68
CA ALA A 52 9.55 -9.42 18.51
C ALA A 52 8.79 -10.46 17.65
N ASN A 53 9.39 -11.62 17.41
CA ASN A 53 8.73 -12.72 16.69
C ASN A 53 7.51 -13.26 17.45
N LEU A 54 7.60 -13.37 18.78
CA LEU A 54 6.48 -13.80 19.63
C LEU A 54 5.33 -12.78 19.56
N GLY A 55 5.65 -11.48 19.64
CA GLY A 55 4.67 -10.38 19.49
C GLY A 55 4.01 -10.38 18.13
N GLY A 56 4.78 -10.55 17.05
CA GLY A 56 4.26 -10.71 15.71
C GLY A 56 3.32 -11.89 15.57
N SER A 57 3.70 -13.07 16.09
CA SER A 57 2.83 -14.24 16.11
C SER A 57 1.52 -14.01 16.86
N GLN A 58 1.56 -13.31 17.99
CA GLN A 58 0.36 -12.95 18.74
C GLN A 58 -0.53 -11.97 17.97
N LEU A 59 0.06 -10.95 17.31
CA LEU A 59 -0.67 -9.99 16.49
C LEU A 59 -1.42 -10.68 15.34
N PHE A 60 -0.74 -11.54 14.59
CA PHE A 60 -1.33 -12.25 13.45
C PHE A 60 -2.34 -13.33 13.84
N SER A 61 -2.17 -13.98 15.01
CA SER A 61 -3.08 -15.03 15.47
C SER A 61 -4.34 -14.48 16.12
N ASN A 62 -4.24 -13.43 16.93
CA ASN A 62 -5.34 -12.96 17.76
C ASN A 62 -6.04 -11.73 17.20
N GLN A 63 -5.40 -10.97 16.31
CA GLN A 63 -5.90 -9.73 15.71
C GLN A 63 -6.68 -8.88 16.73
N PRO A 64 -6.03 -8.37 17.80
CA PRO A 64 -6.70 -7.69 18.90
C PRO A 64 -7.54 -6.53 18.38
N SER A 65 -8.78 -6.39 18.87
CA SER A 65 -9.76 -5.41 18.39
C SER A 65 -9.32 -3.97 18.59
N ASP A 66 -8.57 -3.72 19.64
CA ASP A 66 -8.00 -2.40 19.99
C ASP A 66 -6.62 -2.16 19.35
N ARG A 67 -6.06 -3.19 18.66
CA ARG A 67 -4.75 -3.13 18.02
C ARG A 67 -3.63 -2.68 18.96
N SER A 68 -3.76 -2.98 20.26
CA SER A 68 -2.76 -2.73 21.27
C SER A 68 -2.66 -3.92 22.21
N PHE A 69 -1.47 -4.22 22.67
CA PHE A 69 -1.23 -5.18 23.74
C PHE A 69 0.15 -4.97 24.35
N GLN A 70 0.28 -5.44 25.59
CA GLN A 70 1.56 -5.49 26.25
C GLN A 70 1.68 -6.82 27.00
N PHE A 71 2.83 -7.46 26.92
CA PHE A 71 3.16 -8.62 27.70
C PHE A 71 4.66 -8.72 27.96
N SER A 72 5.04 -9.47 28.99
CA SER A 72 6.43 -9.69 29.37
C SER A 72 6.61 -11.12 29.89
N GLY A 73 7.86 -11.54 29.93
CA GLY A 73 8.20 -12.88 30.40
C GLY A 73 9.71 -13.08 30.51
N SER A 74 10.12 -14.34 30.63
CA SER A 74 11.53 -14.71 30.67
C SER A 74 11.84 -15.77 29.62
N MET A 75 13.02 -15.67 29.00
CA MET A 75 13.56 -16.66 28.07
C MET A 75 15.08 -16.62 28.08
N SER A 76 15.72 -17.77 27.83
CA SER A 76 17.19 -17.90 27.75
C SER A 76 17.94 -17.35 28.97
N GLY A 77 17.32 -17.37 30.17
CA GLY A 77 17.90 -16.82 31.39
C GLY A 77 17.87 -15.30 31.51
N GLY A 78 17.19 -14.59 30.62
CA GLY A 78 16.93 -13.17 30.67
C GLY A 78 15.45 -12.85 30.73
N GLU A 79 15.13 -11.58 30.61
CA GLU A 79 13.76 -11.03 30.61
C GLU A 79 13.43 -10.38 29.26
N TYR A 80 12.15 -10.40 28.90
CA TYR A 80 11.68 -9.66 27.74
C TYR A 80 10.38 -8.90 28.03
N SER A 81 10.15 -7.82 27.28
CA SER A 81 8.84 -7.17 27.19
C SER A 81 8.51 -6.84 25.73
N VAL A 82 7.23 -6.91 25.41
CA VAL A 82 6.69 -6.54 24.10
C VAL A 82 5.54 -5.58 24.32
N GLU A 83 5.56 -4.48 23.60
CA GLU A 83 4.53 -3.46 23.60
C GLU A 83 4.13 -3.19 22.14
N LEU A 84 2.84 -3.24 21.84
CA LEU A 84 2.27 -2.87 20.55
C LEU A 84 1.38 -1.65 20.73
N ASP A 85 1.72 -0.57 20.03
CA ASP A 85 0.97 0.67 20.02
C ASP A 85 0.38 0.96 18.64
N SER A 86 -0.86 1.44 18.61
CA SER A 86 -1.49 1.97 17.42
C SER A 86 -1.17 3.45 17.27
N VAL A 87 -0.30 3.79 16.32
CA VAL A 87 0.04 5.20 16.00
C VAL A 87 -1.11 5.86 15.24
N ASN A 88 -1.72 5.11 14.32
CA ASN A 88 -2.93 5.49 13.59
C ASN A 88 -3.63 4.21 13.08
N PRO A 89 -4.83 4.29 12.49
CA PRO A 89 -5.56 3.11 12.03
C PRO A 89 -4.82 2.22 11.01
N GLN A 90 -3.79 2.75 10.35
CA GLN A 90 -3.01 2.02 9.33
C GLN A 90 -1.59 1.66 9.77
N LEU A 91 -1.11 2.19 10.93
CA LEU A 91 0.26 1.99 11.38
C LEU A 91 0.29 1.54 12.84
N LEU A 92 0.83 0.35 13.06
CA LEU A 92 1.13 -0.19 14.39
C LEU A 92 2.65 -0.23 14.57
N VAL A 93 3.11 0.06 15.78
CA VAL A 93 4.52 -0.02 16.13
C VAL A 93 4.67 -0.97 17.31
N MET A 94 5.43 -2.03 17.10
CA MET A 94 5.81 -2.97 18.15
C MET A 94 7.22 -2.65 18.60
N THR A 95 7.39 -2.53 19.92
CA THR A 95 8.68 -2.41 20.58
C THR A 95 8.90 -3.65 21.43
N ALA A 96 9.94 -4.41 21.11
CA ALA A 96 10.33 -5.60 21.86
C ALA A 96 11.70 -5.36 22.50
N THR A 97 11.79 -5.56 23.82
CA THR A 97 13.05 -5.43 24.56
C THR A 97 13.49 -6.77 25.11
N GLY A 98 14.77 -7.01 25.08
CA GLY A 98 15.43 -8.17 25.71
C GLY A 98 16.49 -7.71 26.68
N THR A 99 16.49 -8.24 27.90
CA THR A 99 17.44 -7.87 28.95
C THR A 99 18.17 -9.12 29.47
N TYR A 100 19.50 -9.07 29.44
CA TYR A 100 20.32 -10.16 29.95
C TYR A 100 21.60 -9.61 30.63
N PRO A 101 22.01 -10.16 31.76
CA PRO A 101 21.19 -10.95 32.69
C PRO A 101 19.95 -10.18 33.17
N PRO A 102 19.01 -10.82 33.92
CA PRO A 102 17.78 -10.15 34.35
C PRO A 102 18.01 -8.81 35.03
N SER A 103 17.06 -7.90 34.93
CA SER A 103 17.13 -6.56 35.49
C SER A 103 17.44 -6.60 37.01
N GLY A 104 18.35 -5.71 37.44
CA GLY A 104 18.82 -5.64 38.83
C GLY A 104 20.07 -6.46 39.13
N LEU A 105 20.57 -7.31 38.22
CA LEU A 105 21.87 -7.97 38.34
C LEU A 105 22.99 -7.09 37.73
N THR A 106 24.20 -7.31 38.23
CA THR A 106 25.39 -6.58 37.72
C THR A 106 25.68 -6.96 36.25
N GLY A 107 25.90 -5.96 35.40
CA GLY A 107 26.19 -6.16 33.98
C GLY A 107 24.95 -6.46 33.14
N SER A 108 23.75 -6.13 33.61
CA SER A 108 22.51 -6.21 32.85
C SER A 108 22.55 -5.25 31.65
N ILE A 109 22.28 -5.80 30.47
CA ILE A 109 22.25 -5.09 29.20
C ILE A 109 20.85 -5.29 28.61
N THR A 110 20.28 -4.21 28.07
CA THR A 110 19.00 -4.23 27.37
C THR A 110 19.20 -3.86 25.93
N ASP A 111 18.62 -4.64 25.03
CA ASP A 111 18.52 -4.35 23.62
C ASP A 111 17.07 -4.24 23.16
N THR A 112 16.83 -3.56 22.04
CA THR A 112 15.49 -3.21 21.59
C THR A 112 15.35 -3.44 20.09
N VAL A 113 14.35 -4.21 19.73
CA VAL A 113 13.90 -4.40 18.34
C VAL A 113 12.58 -3.68 18.14
N ARG A 114 12.48 -2.92 17.06
CA ARG A 114 11.28 -2.17 16.69
C ARG A 114 10.75 -2.64 15.37
N VAL A 115 9.47 -3.04 15.33
CA VAL A 115 8.80 -3.52 14.12
C VAL A 115 7.61 -2.63 13.82
N GLN A 116 7.50 -2.19 12.58
CA GLN A 116 6.33 -1.45 12.11
C GLN A 116 5.45 -2.36 11.27
N PHE A 117 4.17 -2.39 11.59
CA PHE A 117 3.15 -3.11 10.83
C PHE A 117 2.19 -2.09 10.23
N GLY A 118 1.81 -2.33 8.98
CA GLY A 118 0.79 -1.55 8.30
C GLY A 118 -0.24 -2.44 7.66
N THR A 119 -1.36 -1.84 7.28
CA THR A 119 -2.33 -2.56 6.45
C THR A 119 -1.92 -2.44 4.99
N ALA A 120 -1.77 -3.58 4.32
CA ALA A 120 -1.51 -3.63 2.90
C ALA A 120 -2.56 -2.80 2.14
N SER A 121 -2.14 -1.99 1.19
CA SER A 121 -3.04 -1.21 0.35
C SER A 121 -3.38 -1.97 -0.93
N PHE A 122 -4.60 -1.82 -1.44
CA PHE A 122 -4.94 -2.38 -2.76
C PHE A 122 -4.14 -1.76 -3.91
N CYS A 123 -3.51 -0.60 -3.72
CA CYS A 123 -2.65 -0.02 -4.74
C CYS A 123 -1.32 -0.77 -4.93
N THR A 124 -0.94 -1.70 -4.06
CA THR A 124 0.26 -2.54 -4.22
C THR A 124 0.13 -3.57 -5.34
N PHE A 125 -1.09 -3.83 -5.81
CA PHE A 125 -1.33 -4.69 -6.97
C PHE A 125 -1.30 -3.87 -8.26
N GLY A 126 -0.64 -4.38 -9.29
CA GLY A 126 -0.81 -3.85 -10.65
C GLY A 126 -2.25 -4.04 -11.12
N LEU A 127 -2.80 -5.23 -10.87
CA LEU A 127 -4.21 -5.51 -11.05
C LEU A 127 -4.70 -6.50 -9.99
N TYR A 128 -5.76 -6.11 -9.27
CA TYR A 128 -6.52 -6.97 -8.37
C TYR A 128 -7.94 -7.16 -8.92
N THR A 129 -8.44 -8.38 -8.89
CA THR A 129 -9.86 -8.67 -9.20
C THR A 129 -10.47 -9.64 -8.20
N GLY A 130 -11.67 -9.34 -7.70
CA GLY A 130 -12.43 -10.25 -6.86
C GLY A 130 -12.89 -11.48 -7.63
N THR A 131 -13.36 -11.31 -8.86
CA THR A 131 -13.74 -12.40 -9.76
C THR A 131 -13.54 -12.01 -11.22
N MET A 132 -13.18 -12.96 -12.05
CA MET A 132 -13.00 -12.75 -13.49
C MET A 132 -14.31 -12.71 -14.29
N ASN A 133 -15.45 -12.96 -13.66
CA ASN A 133 -16.78 -12.81 -14.25
C ASN A 133 -16.92 -13.46 -15.64
N ASN A 134 -16.47 -14.70 -15.79
CA ASN A 134 -16.41 -15.49 -17.05
C ASN A 134 -15.48 -14.91 -18.13
N LEU A 135 -14.65 -13.93 -17.81
CA LEU A 135 -13.57 -13.50 -18.68
C LEU A 135 -12.35 -14.41 -18.51
N SER A 136 -11.51 -14.48 -19.52
CA SER A 136 -10.24 -15.19 -19.52
C SER A 136 -9.12 -14.27 -20.00
N TRP A 137 -7.93 -14.53 -19.52
CA TRP A 137 -6.71 -13.94 -20.07
C TRP A 137 -6.28 -14.72 -21.30
N ASP A 138 -5.98 -14.04 -22.39
CA ASP A 138 -5.64 -14.66 -23.67
C ASP A 138 -4.29 -14.17 -24.22
N THR A 139 -3.87 -14.76 -25.33
CA THR A 139 -2.66 -14.38 -26.04
C THR A 139 -2.70 -12.91 -26.45
N GLY A 140 -1.67 -12.16 -26.07
CA GLY A 140 -1.56 -10.72 -26.30
C GLY A 140 -1.90 -9.88 -25.08
N ASP A 141 -2.56 -10.43 -24.08
CA ASP A 141 -2.78 -9.75 -22.82
C ASP A 141 -1.48 -9.64 -22.03
N THR A 142 -1.23 -8.47 -21.46
CA THR A 142 -0.01 -8.20 -20.72
C THR A 142 -0.30 -7.36 -19.48
N ILE A 143 0.16 -7.84 -18.33
CA ILE A 143 0.08 -7.14 -17.05
C ILE A 143 1.49 -6.82 -16.54
N TRP A 144 1.73 -5.54 -16.31
CA TRP A 144 2.98 -5.04 -15.73
C TRP A 144 2.75 -4.75 -14.25
N GLY A 145 3.23 -5.64 -13.38
CA GLY A 145 3.06 -5.58 -11.94
C GLY A 145 2.44 -6.85 -11.38
N SER A 146 2.23 -6.89 -10.06
CA SER A 146 1.59 -8.03 -9.39
C SER A 146 0.12 -8.15 -9.78
N PHE A 147 -0.34 -9.39 -9.95
CA PHE A 147 -1.73 -9.72 -10.24
C PHE A 147 -2.31 -10.59 -9.12
N HIS A 148 -3.50 -10.25 -8.67
CA HIS A 148 -4.27 -11.10 -7.77
C HIS A 148 -5.69 -11.34 -8.29
N SER A 149 -6.15 -12.61 -8.20
CA SER A 149 -7.55 -12.97 -8.38
C SER A 149 -8.06 -13.65 -7.12
N GLU A 150 -9.01 -13.01 -6.43
CA GLU A 150 -9.68 -13.65 -5.28
C GLU A 150 -10.56 -14.83 -5.71
N GLY A 151 -11.01 -14.86 -6.96
CA GLY A 151 -11.67 -16.00 -7.61
C GLY A 151 -10.69 -16.95 -8.27
N THR A 152 -11.15 -17.59 -9.31
CA THR A 152 -10.37 -18.44 -10.23
C THR A 152 -9.54 -17.58 -11.18
N PHE A 153 -8.30 -17.99 -11.44
CA PHE A 153 -7.47 -17.39 -12.49
C PHE A 153 -7.73 -18.13 -13.81
N ASN A 154 -8.60 -17.56 -14.65
CA ASN A 154 -8.99 -18.20 -15.91
C ASN A 154 -8.08 -17.74 -17.06
N VAL A 155 -7.46 -18.73 -17.75
CA VAL A 155 -6.47 -18.51 -18.82
C VAL A 155 -6.80 -19.38 -20.02
N GLU A 156 -6.87 -18.77 -21.21
CA GLU A 156 -7.10 -19.50 -22.46
C GLU A 156 -5.91 -19.41 -23.41
N GLY A 157 -5.15 -18.48 -23.49
CA GLY A 157 -3.99 -18.36 -24.37
C GLY A 157 -2.64 -18.40 -23.65
N THR A 158 -1.75 -17.52 -24.08
CA THR A 158 -0.43 -17.31 -23.50
C THR A 158 -0.26 -15.86 -23.05
N PRO A 159 -1.08 -15.37 -22.08
CA PRO A 159 -0.92 -14.02 -21.53
C PRO A 159 0.41 -13.88 -20.78
N VAL A 160 0.89 -12.63 -20.63
CA VAL A 160 2.18 -12.34 -20.01
C VAL A 160 1.99 -11.52 -18.73
N PHE A 161 2.59 -12.00 -17.64
CA PHE A 161 2.60 -11.33 -16.34
C PHE A 161 4.04 -11.03 -15.91
N TYR A 162 4.37 -9.75 -15.76
CA TYR A 162 5.73 -9.32 -15.36
C TYR A 162 5.95 -9.25 -13.85
N GLY A 163 4.91 -9.47 -13.04
CA GLY A 163 4.98 -9.51 -11.59
C GLY A 163 4.53 -10.85 -11.03
N ASP A 164 4.40 -10.89 -9.70
CA ASP A 164 3.88 -12.06 -8.99
C ASP A 164 2.39 -12.24 -9.30
N VAL A 165 1.99 -13.50 -9.42
CA VAL A 165 0.60 -13.89 -9.66
C VAL A 165 0.11 -14.70 -8.48
N THR A 166 -0.96 -14.25 -7.85
CA THR A 166 -1.61 -14.96 -6.74
C THR A 166 -3.09 -15.18 -7.03
N THR A 167 -3.64 -16.29 -6.55
CA THR A 167 -5.07 -16.61 -6.71
C THR A 167 -5.59 -17.40 -5.52
N ASN A 168 -6.84 -17.16 -5.13
CA ASN A 168 -7.45 -17.95 -4.06
C ASN A 168 -7.82 -19.36 -4.56
N ASN A 169 -8.44 -19.50 -5.74
CA ASN A 169 -9.04 -20.76 -6.22
C ASN A 169 -8.22 -21.49 -7.32
N GLY A 170 -6.99 -21.03 -7.60
CA GLY A 170 -6.11 -21.67 -8.60
C GLY A 170 -6.42 -21.26 -10.05
N VAL A 171 -5.82 -21.98 -10.99
CA VAL A 171 -5.89 -21.70 -12.44
C VAL A 171 -6.94 -22.58 -13.09
N THR A 172 -7.70 -22.02 -14.01
CA THR A 172 -8.65 -22.74 -14.89
C THR A 172 -8.44 -22.32 -16.34
N GLY A 173 -9.07 -23.07 -17.27
CA GLY A 173 -8.89 -22.89 -18.70
C GLY A 173 -7.81 -23.80 -19.27
N GLY A 174 -7.56 -23.68 -20.57
CA GLY A 174 -6.59 -24.52 -21.30
C GLY A 174 -5.30 -23.82 -21.67
N GLY A 175 -5.13 -22.55 -21.27
CA GLY A 175 -3.99 -21.72 -21.62
C GLY A 175 -2.75 -21.97 -20.75
N THR A 176 -1.65 -21.37 -21.16
CA THR A 176 -0.35 -21.44 -20.45
C THR A 176 0.19 -20.03 -20.26
N PRO A 177 -0.04 -19.39 -19.11
CA PRO A 177 0.43 -18.02 -18.88
C PRO A 177 1.97 -18.00 -18.77
N ILE A 178 2.59 -16.93 -19.26
CA ILE A 178 4.01 -16.64 -19.06
C ILE A 178 4.11 -15.73 -17.84
N ILE A 179 4.68 -16.23 -16.75
CA ILE A 179 4.82 -15.50 -15.48
C ILE A 179 6.30 -15.29 -15.20
N TYR A 180 6.76 -14.04 -15.18
CA TYR A 180 8.14 -13.70 -14.87
C TYR A 180 8.40 -13.57 -13.34
N GLY A 181 7.35 -13.35 -12.55
CA GLY A 181 7.40 -13.40 -11.09
C GLY A 181 7.11 -14.79 -10.54
N SER A 182 6.69 -14.86 -9.27
CA SER A 182 6.22 -16.09 -8.63
C SER A 182 4.75 -16.36 -8.94
N PHE A 183 4.34 -17.65 -8.80
CA PHE A 183 2.93 -18.05 -8.83
C PHE A 183 2.57 -18.74 -7.53
N GLN A 184 1.47 -18.30 -6.89
CA GLN A 184 0.94 -18.93 -5.69
C GLN A 184 -0.59 -19.03 -5.73
N SER A 185 -1.12 -20.22 -5.47
CA SER A 185 -2.56 -20.47 -5.28
C SER A 185 -2.91 -20.64 -3.81
N GLY A 186 -4.20 -20.48 -3.48
CA GLY A 186 -4.68 -20.56 -2.09
C GLY A 186 -4.43 -19.30 -1.26
N VAL A 187 -4.14 -18.19 -1.92
CA VAL A 187 -3.98 -16.86 -1.27
C VAL A 187 -5.31 -16.14 -1.30
N SER A 188 -5.91 -15.89 -0.14
CA SER A 188 -7.17 -15.14 -0.04
C SER A 188 -6.91 -13.72 0.47
N ILE A 189 -7.36 -12.74 -0.29
CA ILE A 189 -7.26 -11.31 0.01
C ILE A 189 -8.62 -10.68 -0.34
N PRO A 190 -9.68 -10.93 0.44
CA PRO A 190 -11.01 -10.44 0.11
C PRO A 190 -11.10 -8.92 0.15
N MET A 191 -11.82 -8.34 -0.79
CA MET A 191 -12.09 -6.91 -0.80
C MET A 191 -13.05 -6.55 0.36
N PRO A 192 -12.62 -5.69 1.31
CA PRO A 192 -13.42 -5.39 2.49
C PRO A 192 -14.64 -4.52 2.14
N ALA A 193 -15.79 -4.82 2.72
CA ALA A 193 -16.99 -4.02 2.56
C ALA A 193 -16.85 -2.58 3.07
N SER A 194 -15.86 -2.31 3.92
CA SER A 194 -15.58 -0.99 4.51
C SER A 194 -14.67 -0.09 3.66
N GLY A 195 -14.14 -0.55 2.54
CA GLY A 195 -13.15 0.20 1.76
C GLY A 195 -13.56 1.64 1.46
N VAL A 196 -14.70 1.83 0.81
CA VAL A 196 -15.23 3.16 0.48
C VAL A 196 -15.70 3.93 1.71
N SER A 197 -16.29 3.24 2.71
CA SER A 197 -16.74 3.90 3.94
C SER A 197 -15.57 4.44 4.78
N SER A 198 -14.40 3.82 4.73
CA SER A 198 -13.19 4.31 5.37
C SER A 198 -12.71 5.62 4.73
N VAL A 199 -12.76 5.73 3.40
CA VAL A 199 -12.45 6.96 2.67
C VAL A 199 -13.44 8.08 3.04
N ARG A 200 -14.73 7.76 3.16
CA ARG A 200 -15.76 8.70 3.62
C ARG A 200 -15.46 9.23 5.03
N THR A 201 -15.08 8.33 5.94
CA THR A 201 -14.71 8.70 7.31
C THR A 201 -13.50 9.63 7.32
N ALA A 202 -12.48 9.35 6.52
CA ALA A 202 -11.31 10.19 6.39
C ALA A 202 -11.66 11.57 5.80
N ALA A 203 -12.51 11.62 4.77
CA ALA A 203 -13.01 12.89 4.21
C ALA A 203 -13.75 13.73 5.26
N ALA A 204 -14.55 13.10 6.11
CA ALA A 204 -15.27 13.78 7.20
C ALA A 204 -14.34 14.25 8.33
N SER A 205 -13.16 13.65 8.48
CA SER A 205 -12.21 13.93 9.57
C SER A 205 -11.10 14.94 9.20
N GLY A 206 -11.24 15.69 8.12
CA GLY A 206 -10.23 16.70 7.73
C GLY A 206 -10.06 16.86 6.24
N GLY A 207 -10.95 16.26 5.44
CA GLY A 207 -11.10 16.43 4.01
C GLY A 207 -12.36 17.17 3.65
N ALA A 208 -12.93 16.82 2.49
CA ALA A 208 -14.19 17.40 2.02
C ALA A 208 -15.24 16.30 1.74
N VAL A 209 -16.44 16.50 2.24
CA VAL A 209 -17.61 15.68 1.89
C VAL A 209 -18.62 16.55 1.14
N ILE A 210 -18.86 16.21 -0.12
CA ILE A 210 -19.88 16.87 -0.97
C ILE A 210 -21.12 16.00 -0.94
N ASN A 211 -22.17 16.48 -0.29
CA ASN A 211 -23.41 15.73 -0.09
C ASN A 211 -24.43 16.01 -1.18
N ASN A 212 -25.10 14.96 -1.66
CA ASN A 212 -26.32 15.08 -2.44
C ASN A 212 -27.45 15.58 -1.53
N PRO A 213 -27.97 16.80 -1.73
CA PRO A 213 -29.03 17.35 -0.89
C PRO A 213 -30.41 16.73 -1.17
N PHE A 214 -30.57 16.02 -2.29
CA PHE A 214 -31.85 15.45 -2.75
C PHE A 214 -31.78 13.95 -2.98
N SER A 215 -30.91 13.25 -2.23
CA SER A 215 -30.80 11.79 -2.33
C SER A 215 -32.20 11.12 -2.15
N PRO A 216 -32.60 10.16 -3.01
CA PRO A 216 -31.78 9.43 -3.99
C PRO A 216 -31.79 10.00 -5.44
N ALA A 217 -32.16 11.26 -5.63
CA ALA A 217 -32.15 11.86 -6.97
C ALA A 217 -30.73 11.88 -7.58
N PRO A 218 -30.60 11.88 -8.91
CA PRO A 218 -29.30 12.01 -9.59
C PRO A 218 -28.54 13.24 -9.11
N PHE A 219 -27.24 13.04 -8.84
CA PHE A 219 -26.36 14.11 -8.39
C PHE A 219 -24.95 13.84 -8.88
N ASP A 220 -24.45 14.72 -9.71
CA ASP A 220 -23.12 14.62 -10.30
C ASP A 220 -22.24 15.78 -9.86
N VAL A 221 -20.99 15.48 -9.58
CA VAL A 221 -19.93 16.45 -9.25
C VAL A 221 -18.86 16.34 -10.34
N TYR A 222 -18.54 17.47 -10.94
CA TYR A 222 -17.52 17.59 -11.98
C TYR A 222 -16.28 18.23 -11.39
N MET A 223 -15.11 17.60 -11.53
CA MET A 223 -13.83 18.06 -10.98
C MET A 223 -12.75 18.09 -12.04
N THR A 224 -12.09 19.21 -12.17
CA THR A 224 -10.86 19.38 -12.96
C THR A 224 -9.70 19.69 -12.04
N PHE A 225 -8.69 18.83 -12.01
CA PHE A 225 -7.45 19.09 -11.31
C PHE A 225 -6.55 20.02 -12.12
N ASN A 226 -5.94 20.99 -11.44
CA ASN A 226 -5.06 21.96 -12.07
C ASN A 226 -3.63 21.77 -11.56
N SER A 227 -2.64 21.93 -12.43
CA SER A 227 -1.20 21.77 -12.13
C SER A 227 -0.65 22.72 -11.05
N ASN A 228 -1.41 23.73 -10.66
CA ASN A 228 -1.08 24.68 -9.60
C ASN A 228 -1.65 24.29 -8.22
N ALA A 229 -1.95 23.01 -7.98
CA ALA A 229 -2.53 22.49 -6.76
C ALA A 229 -3.91 23.09 -6.39
N THR A 230 -4.69 23.47 -7.40
CA THR A 230 -6.09 23.83 -7.22
C THR A 230 -7.00 22.79 -7.86
N VAL A 231 -8.27 22.79 -7.46
CA VAL A 231 -9.34 22.05 -8.13
C VAL A 231 -10.45 23.00 -8.51
N THR A 232 -10.92 22.87 -9.75
CA THR A 232 -12.13 23.54 -10.23
C THR A 232 -13.25 22.53 -10.19
N TYR A 233 -14.33 22.83 -9.49
CA TYR A 233 -15.45 21.90 -9.38
C TYR A 233 -16.80 22.61 -9.45
N ARG A 234 -17.79 21.87 -9.89
CA ARG A 234 -19.22 22.24 -9.88
C ARG A 234 -20.07 21.01 -9.59
N THR A 235 -21.34 21.25 -9.29
CA THR A 235 -22.33 20.18 -9.12
C THR A 235 -23.40 20.28 -10.21
N SER A 236 -24.12 19.19 -10.46
CA SER A 236 -25.29 19.21 -11.38
C SER A 236 -26.39 20.18 -10.95
N LEU A 237 -26.40 20.60 -9.67
CA LEU A 237 -27.35 21.56 -9.13
C LEU A 237 -26.87 23.02 -9.25
N ASN A 238 -25.59 23.23 -9.45
CA ASN A 238 -24.99 24.56 -9.62
C ASN A 238 -23.97 24.51 -10.74
N SER A 239 -24.31 25.11 -11.86
CA SER A 239 -23.45 25.14 -13.05
C SER A 239 -22.27 26.14 -12.96
N THR A 240 -22.14 26.89 -11.85
CA THR A 240 -21.03 27.82 -11.65
C THR A 240 -19.80 27.07 -11.14
N ASP A 241 -18.70 27.20 -11.86
CA ASP A 241 -17.42 26.64 -11.47
C ASP A 241 -16.85 27.39 -10.25
N SER A 242 -16.31 26.60 -9.30
CA SER A 242 -15.59 27.10 -8.14
C SER A 242 -14.17 26.55 -8.15
N THR A 243 -13.18 27.44 -8.16
CA THR A 243 -11.77 27.05 -8.10
C THR A 243 -11.19 27.35 -6.72
N VAL A 244 -10.67 26.31 -6.08
CA VAL A 244 -10.13 26.38 -4.71
C VAL A 244 -8.79 25.64 -4.63
N ALA A 245 -7.93 26.04 -3.67
CA ALA A 245 -6.72 25.28 -3.38
C ALA A 245 -7.07 23.92 -2.76
N LEU A 246 -6.44 22.85 -3.22
CA LEU A 246 -6.65 21.50 -2.69
C LEU A 246 -6.38 21.44 -1.18
N SER A 247 -5.32 22.11 -0.71
CA SER A 247 -4.99 22.18 0.72
C SER A 247 -6.05 22.89 1.58
N SER A 248 -6.87 23.75 0.98
CA SER A 248 -7.98 24.42 1.67
C SER A 248 -9.27 23.61 1.62
N LEU A 249 -9.54 22.94 0.49
CA LEU A 249 -10.73 22.09 0.33
C LEU A 249 -10.60 20.79 1.10
N ALA A 250 -9.45 20.14 1.00
CA ALA A 250 -9.17 18.84 1.57
C ALA A 250 -7.75 18.80 2.18
N PRO A 251 -7.54 19.36 3.39
CA PRO A 251 -6.23 19.40 4.04
C PRO A 251 -5.56 18.04 4.21
N ASN A 252 -6.34 16.96 4.39
CA ASN A 252 -5.84 15.59 4.47
C ASN A 252 -5.78 14.87 3.11
N GLY A 253 -6.02 15.58 2.00
CA GLY A 253 -5.97 15.03 0.65
C GLY A 253 -7.17 14.12 0.30
N VAL A 254 -8.31 14.19 0.97
CA VAL A 254 -9.45 13.28 0.69
C VAL A 254 -10.72 14.07 0.36
N ILE A 255 -11.31 13.78 -0.80
CA ILE A 255 -12.61 14.34 -1.22
C ILE A 255 -13.59 13.19 -1.47
N PHE A 256 -14.78 13.28 -0.90
CA PHE A 256 -15.82 12.26 -0.99
C PHE A 256 -17.14 12.85 -1.48
N VAL A 257 -17.69 12.32 -2.56
CA VAL A 257 -19.04 12.62 -3.04
C VAL A 257 -20.01 11.62 -2.42
N ASN A 258 -20.93 12.11 -1.59
CA ASN A 258 -21.85 11.27 -0.85
C ASN A 258 -23.21 11.19 -1.54
N ASN A 259 -23.65 9.98 -1.87
CA ASN A 259 -24.85 9.68 -2.65
C ASN A 259 -24.87 10.43 -3.99
N GLY A 260 -23.78 10.35 -4.74
CA GLY A 260 -23.62 11.00 -6.04
C GLY A 260 -22.59 10.30 -6.90
N ASN A 261 -22.39 10.80 -8.09
CA ASN A 261 -21.33 10.41 -9.03
C ASN A 261 -20.27 11.50 -9.10
N LEU A 262 -19.09 11.12 -9.54
CA LEU A 262 -17.95 12.01 -9.67
C LEU A 262 -17.36 11.90 -11.06
N HIS A 263 -17.21 13.04 -11.75
CA HIS A 263 -16.51 13.18 -13.02
C HIS A 263 -15.15 13.83 -12.77
N VAL A 264 -14.07 13.22 -13.28
CA VAL A 264 -12.70 13.67 -12.98
C VAL A 264 -11.81 13.69 -14.20
N HIS A 265 -11.00 14.74 -14.33
CA HIS A 265 -9.85 14.83 -15.23
C HIS A 265 -8.88 15.90 -14.75
N GLY A 266 -7.76 16.05 -15.47
CA GLY A 266 -6.80 17.13 -15.27
C GLY A 266 -5.48 16.68 -14.66
N THR A 267 -4.70 17.62 -14.13
CA THR A 267 -3.34 17.41 -13.64
C THR A 267 -3.27 17.60 -12.13
N VAL A 268 -2.99 16.52 -11.43
CA VAL A 268 -2.86 16.49 -9.96
C VAL A 268 -1.49 17.01 -9.56
N SER A 269 -1.46 17.98 -8.63
CA SER A 269 -0.25 18.44 -7.96
C SER A 269 -0.43 18.23 -6.46
N GLY A 270 0.40 17.37 -5.89
CA GLY A 270 0.29 16.86 -4.51
C GLY A 270 -0.37 15.48 -4.45
N GLN A 271 -0.89 15.12 -3.28
CA GLN A 271 -1.50 13.81 -3.03
C GLN A 271 -2.99 13.95 -2.77
N ILE A 272 -3.81 13.20 -3.49
CA ILE A 272 -5.26 13.27 -3.40
C ILE A 272 -5.90 11.90 -3.56
N THR A 273 -6.95 11.64 -2.80
CA THR A 273 -7.92 10.57 -3.05
C THR A 273 -9.29 11.19 -3.25
N VAL A 274 -9.90 10.91 -4.38
CA VAL A 274 -11.28 11.30 -4.67
C VAL A 274 -12.17 10.07 -4.73
N ALA A 275 -13.35 10.18 -4.13
CA ALA A 275 -14.23 9.05 -4.01
C ALA A 275 -15.70 9.39 -4.27
N ALA A 276 -16.46 8.42 -4.79
CA ALA A 276 -17.91 8.48 -4.91
C ALA A 276 -18.57 7.30 -4.19
N GLY A 277 -19.55 7.62 -3.34
CA GLY A 277 -20.37 6.62 -2.65
C GLY A 277 -21.84 6.81 -2.98
N GLY A 278 -22.57 5.69 -3.09
CA GLY A 278 -23.99 5.66 -3.41
C GLY A 278 -24.48 4.26 -3.76
N SER A 279 -25.78 4.09 -3.89
CA SER A 279 -26.35 2.77 -4.22
C SER A 279 -26.34 2.52 -5.74
N SER A 280 -25.93 1.32 -6.13
CA SER A 280 -26.02 0.87 -7.53
C SER A 280 -27.46 0.84 -8.05
N SER A 281 -28.45 0.58 -7.15
CA SER A 281 -29.87 0.59 -7.52
C SER A 281 -30.39 1.98 -7.92
N THR A 282 -29.68 3.05 -7.51
CA THR A 282 -29.98 4.44 -7.90
C THR A 282 -29.05 4.98 -8.99
N GLY A 283 -28.10 4.18 -9.47
CA GLY A 283 -27.09 4.61 -10.45
C GLY A 283 -26.04 5.55 -9.88
N LEU A 284 -25.89 5.63 -8.55
CA LEU A 284 -24.97 6.51 -7.85
C LEU A 284 -23.73 5.75 -7.33
N GLY A 285 -22.69 6.49 -6.95
CA GLY A 285 -21.45 5.92 -6.44
C GLY A 285 -20.49 5.48 -7.54
N ASN A 286 -20.61 6.01 -8.74
CA ASN A 286 -19.69 5.80 -9.85
C ASN A 286 -18.70 6.96 -9.97
N VAL A 287 -17.52 6.65 -10.53
CA VAL A 287 -16.57 7.66 -10.97
C VAL A 287 -16.40 7.56 -12.47
N TYR A 288 -16.45 8.69 -13.15
CA TYR A 288 -16.27 8.84 -14.58
C TYR A 288 -14.97 9.59 -14.84
N ILE A 289 -14.06 8.97 -15.59
CA ILE A 289 -12.82 9.58 -16.05
C ILE A 289 -13.07 10.08 -17.46
N ASP A 290 -13.34 11.36 -17.58
CA ASP A 290 -13.78 12.01 -18.82
C ASP A 290 -12.64 12.73 -19.56
N GLY A 291 -11.40 12.46 -19.18
CA GLY A 291 -10.18 12.97 -19.79
C GLY A 291 -8.93 12.35 -19.18
N ASN A 292 -7.78 12.96 -19.39
CA ASN A 292 -6.55 12.53 -18.74
C ASN A 292 -6.60 12.85 -17.24
N VAL A 293 -6.10 11.92 -16.42
CA VAL A 293 -5.75 12.18 -15.02
C VAL A 293 -4.25 11.96 -14.90
N THR A 294 -3.49 13.05 -14.79
CA THR A 294 -2.03 13.00 -14.77
C THR A 294 -1.45 13.63 -13.50
N CYS A 295 -0.25 13.26 -13.15
CA CYS A 295 0.52 13.92 -12.11
C CYS A 295 1.29 15.11 -12.69
N ASN A 296 1.38 16.22 -11.97
CA ASN A 296 2.13 17.38 -12.40
C ASN A 296 3.63 17.06 -12.54
N SER A 297 4.15 16.23 -11.66
CA SER A 297 5.45 15.58 -11.79
C SER A 297 5.24 14.14 -12.30
N ASP A 298 5.37 13.93 -13.62
CA ASP A 298 5.09 12.66 -14.29
C ASP A 298 5.90 11.50 -13.69
N PRO A 299 5.24 10.52 -13.07
CA PRO A 299 5.91 9.39 -12.41
C PRO A 299 6.65 8.44 -13.37
N ARG A 300 6.29 8.45 -14.64
CA ARG A 300 6.93 7.62 -15.67
C ARG A 300 8.34 8.11 -15.99
N THR A 301 8.58 9.40 -15.79
CA THR A 301 9.88 10.05 -16.04
C THR A 301 10.59 10.46 -14.76
N ASN A 302 9.86 10.67 -13.67
CA ASN A 302 10.37 10.99 -12.34
C ASN A 302 9.86 10.00 -11.28
N PRO A 303 10.59 8.91 -11.02
CA PRO A 303 10.19 7.91 -10.01
C PRO A 303 10.18 8.45 -8.57
N ASN A 304 10.77 9.63 -8.33
CA ASN A 304 10.75 10.32 -7.04
C ASN A 304 9.59 11.34 -6.92
N SER A 305 8.69 11.39 -7.91
CA SER A 305 7.51 12.25 -7.82
C SER A 305 6.70 11.92 -6.57
N THR A 306 6.30 12.95 -5.84
CA THR A 306 5.41 12.84 -4.67
C THR A 306 3.93 13.02 -5.04
N ASP A 307 3.63 13.40 -6.29
CA ASP A 307 2.25 13.55 -6.74
C ASP A 307 1.60 12.17 -6.88
N MET A 308 0.41 12.00 -6.30
CA MET A 308 -0.34 10.75 -6.31
C MET A 308 -1.84 11.00 -6.40
N ALA A 309 -2.52 10.24 -7.22
CA ALA A 309 -3.97 10.24 -7.32
C ALA A 309 -4.56 8.87 -6.94
N GLY A 310 -5.58 8.89 -6.08
CA GLY A 310 -6.46 7.76 -5.80
C GLY A 310 -7.87 8.05 -6.33
N ILE A 311 -8.43 7.12 -7.08
CA ILE A 311 -9.80 7.18 -7.62
C ILE A 311 -10.58 6.01 -7.05
N VAL A 312 -11.59 6.30 -6.24
CA VAL A 312 -12.33 5.30 -5.46
C VAL A 312 -13.82 5.38 -5.76
N ALA A 313 -14.39 4.29 -6.24
CA ALA A 313 -15.82 4.18 -6.50
C ALA A 313 -16.47 3.11 -5.62
N GLN A 314 -17.64 3.37 -5.10
CA GLN A 314 -18.44 2.32 -4.49
C GLN A 314 -18.95 1.31 -5.52
N ASN A 315 -19.24 1.78 -6.73
CA ASN A 315 -19.66 0.95 -7.85
C ASN A 315 -18.59 0.93 -8.94
N ASN A 316 -18.84 1.48 -10.11
CA ASN A 316 -17.92 1.39 -11.24
C ASN A 316 -17.03 2.62 -11.38
N VAL A 317 -15.85 2.40 -11.95
CA VAL A 317 -15.03 3.45 -12.54
C VAL A 317 -15.09 3.32 -14.05
N TRP A 318 -15.58 4.37 -14.70
CA TRP A 318 -15.80 4.41 -16.16
C TRP A 318 -14.79 5.31 -16.83
N VAL A 319 -14.28 4.90 -17.98
CA VAL A 319 -13.52 5.78 -18.88
C VAL A 319 -14.50 6.29 -19.95
N GLU A 320 -15.09 7.45 -19.71
CA GLU A 320 -16.07 8.05 -20.61
C GLU A 320 -16.38 9.51 -20.30
N SER A 321 -17.08 10.20 -21.19
CA SER A 321 -17.51 11.58 -21.00
C SER A 321 -18.89 11.70 -20.34
N ASP A 322 -19.29 12.94 -19.96
CA ASP A 322 -20.45 13.28 -19.12
C ASP A 322 -21.81 12.70 -19.52
N ASN A 323 -22.01 12.33 -20.78
CA ASN A 323 -23.35 11.97 -21.27
C ASN A 323 -23.70 10.48 -21.12
N ALA A 324 -22.72 9.65 -20.79
CA ALA A 324 -22.93 8.21 -20.72
C ALA A 324 -23.85 7.80 -19.57
N TYR A 325 -23.84 8.52 -18.46
CA TYR A 325 -24.75 8.31 -17.33
C TYR A 325 -26.23 8.44 -17.73
N LEU A 326 -26.55 9.28 -18.68
CA LEU A 326 -27.91 9.47 -19.21
C LEU A 326 -28.30 8.42 -20.26
N GLY A 327 -27.47 7.41 -20.49
CA GLY A 327 -27.68 6.41 -21.55
C GLY A 327 -27.48 6.98 -22.96
N LEU A 328 -26.89 8.16 -23.06
CA LEU A 328 -26.54 8.80 -24.31
C LEU A 328 -25.06 8.58 -24.59
N PRO A 329 -24.66 8.33 -25.84
CA PRO A 329 -23.25 8.23 -26.16
C PRO A 329 -22.53 9.54 -25.81
N PRO A 330 -21.29 9.48 -25.30
CA PRO A 330 -20.52 10.69 -25.00
C PRO A 330 -20.35 11.53 -26.25
N ALA A 331 -20.48 12.84 -26.12
CA ALA A 331 -20.35 13.75 -27.26
C ALA A 331 -18.93 13.73 -27.83
N ASN A 332 -17.92 13.55 -26.96
CA ASN A 332 -16.50 13.47 -27.32
C ASN A 332 -15.78 12.56 -26.31
N PRO A 333 -15.75 11.23 -26.54
CA PRO A 333 -14.96 10.35 -25.69
C PRO A 333 -13.47 10.73 -25.77
N PRO A 334 -12.72 10.65 -24.66
CA PRO A 334 -11.28 10.93 -24.68
C PRO A 334 -10.56 9.97 -25.64
N VAL A 335 -9.56 10.46 -26.37
CA VAL A 335 -8.75 9.64 -27.29
C VAL A 335 -7.39 9.38 -26.62
N ASN A 336 -6.98 8.10 -26.54
CA ASN A 336 -5.76 7.68 -25.84
C ASN A 336 -5.64 8.26 -24.41
N PRO A 337 -6.64 8.08 -23.54
CA PRO A 337 -6.58 8.62 -22.20
C PRO A 337 -5.42 8.06 -21.42
N LEU A 338 -4.71 8.95 -20.71
CA LEU A 338 -3.65 8.62 -19.76
C LEU A 338 -4.18 8.81 -18.34
N ILE A 339 -4.08 7.75 -17.54
CA ILE A 339 -4.55 7.75 -16.16
C ILE A 339 -3.38 7.35 -15.24
N GLU A 340 -2.82 8.32 -14.53
CA GLU A 340 -1.75 8.14 -13.54
C GLU A 340 -2.36 8.11 -12.15
N ALA A 341 -3.01 7.00 -11.79
CA ALA A 341 -3.76 6.87 -10.55
C ALA A 341 -3.86 5.43 -10.05
N ALA A 342 -4.09 5.29 -8.74
CA ALA A 342 -4.61 4.07 -8.14
C ALA A 342 -6.14 4.08 -8.24
N ILE A 343 -6.72 3.05 -8.85
CA ILE A 343 -8.16 2.92 -9.13
C ILE A 343 -8.75 1.81 -8.25
N TYR A 344 -9.87 2.09 -7.58
CA TYR A 344 -10.58 1.12 -6.75
C TYR A 344 -12.09 1.16 -7.02
N ALA A 345 -12.67 0.01 -7.39
CA ALA A 345 -14.09 -0.17 -7.61
C ALA A 345 -14.64 -1.26 -6.66
N GLN A 346 -15.25 -0.87 -5.53
CA GLN A 346 -15.57 -1.78 -4.43
C GLN A 346 -16.60 -2.86 -4.80
N ASN A 347 -17.69 -2.49 -5.48
CA ASN A 347 -18.78 -3.41 -5.85
C ASN A 347 -18.91 -3.54 -7.37
N GLY A 348 -17.95 -3.01 -8.12
CA GLY A 348 -18.02 -2.92 -9.57
C GLY A 348 -16.70 -3.20 -10.24
N THR A 349 -16.47 -2.51 -11.32
CA THR A 349 -15.33 -2.71 -12.21
C THR A 349 -14.76 -1.40 -12.75
N PHE A 350 -13.49 -1.46 -13.19
CA PHE A 350 -12.91 -0.46 -14.08
C PHE A 350 -13.21 -0.87 -15.52
N GLN A 351 -13.90 -0.03 -16.28
CA GLN A 351 -14.36 -0.36 -17.62
C GLN A 351 -14.58 0.88 -18.49
N CYS A 352 -14.74 0.66 -19.79
CA CYS A 352 -15.20 1.64 -20.75
C CYS A 352 -16.64 1.30 -21.17
N TYR A 353 -17.47 2.32 -21.30
CA TYR A 353 -18.76 2.16 -21.96
C TYR A 353 -18.52 2.13 -23.47
N TYR A 354 -18.78 1.00 -24.10
CA TYR A 354 -18.69 0.86 -25.55
C TYR A 354 -19.99 0.31 -26.12
N GLN A 355 -20.31 0.81 -27.29
CA GLN A 355 -21.46 0.33 -28.07
C GLN A 355 -21.01 0.05 -29.49
N THR A 356 -21.79 -0.74 -30.22
CA THR A 356 -21.57 -1.03 -31.65
C THR A 356 -21.94 0.16 -32.53
N ASN A 357 -21.43 1.34 -32.20
CA ASN A 357 -21.66 2.55 -32.95
C ASN A 357 -20.36 3.31 -33.21
N SER A 358 -20.38 4.24 -34.17
CA SER A 358 -19.21 4.98 -34.62
C SER A 358 -18.59 5.90 -33.56
N THR A 359 -19.30 6.22 -32.48
CA THR A 359 -18.82 7.11 -31.43
C THR A 359 -17.64 6.51 -30.65
N TYR A 360 -17.62 5.17 -30.54
CA TYR A 360 -16.61 4.45 -29.76
C TYR A 360 -15.54 3.74 -30.61
N THR A 361 -15.48 4.07 -31.91
CA THR A 361 -14.45 3.55 -32.81
C THR A 361 -13.21 4.41 -32.82
N ASN A 362 -12.03 3.79 -33.02
CA ASN A 362 -10.75 4.49 -33.15
C ASN A 362 -10.35 5.35 -31.93
N LEU A 363 -10.76 4.95 -30.73
CA LEU A 363 -10.42 5.66 -29.49
C LEU A 363 -8.98 5.43 -29.04
N GLY A 364 -8.29 4.44 -29.63
CA GLY A 364 -6.90 4.10 -29.30
C GLY A 364 -6.78 3.27 -28.04
N SER A 365 -5.74 3.53 -27.24
CA SER A 365 -5.46 2.81 -25.99
C SER A 365 -5.86 3.63 -24.76
N VAL A 366 -6.31 2.94 -23.69
CA VAL A 366 -6.32 3.51 -22.35
C VAL A 366 -5.07 3.09 -21.63
N LEU A 367 -4.18 4.04 -21.34
CA LEU A 367 -2.98 3.78 -20.55
C LEU A 367 -3.27 4.10 -19.09
N VAL A 368 -3.30 3.07 -18.24
CA VAL A 368 -3.27 3.23 -16.79
C VAL A 368 -1.85 2.99 -16.32
N TYR A 369 -1.21 4.06 -15.84
CA TYR A 369 0.07 3.97 -15.12
C TYR A 369 -0.22 4.11 -13.64
N GLY A 370 -0.40 2.97 -12.96
CA GLY A 370 -0.89 2.99 -11.60
C GLY A 370 -1.24 1.60 -11.08
N SER A 371 -2.42 1.49 -10.52
CA SER A 371 -2.98 0.27 -9.94
C SER A 371 -4.46 0.19 -10.25
N ILE A 372 -4.99 -1.01 -10.42
CA ILE A 372 -6.44 -1.24 -10.59
C ILE A 372 -6.85 -2.33 -9.60
N ALA A 373 -7.82 -2.02 -8.73
CA ALA A 373 -8.46 -3.00 -7.86
C ALA A 373 -9.98 -2.94 -8.04
N ASN A 374 -10.59 -4.05 -8.40
CA ASN A 374 -12.02 -4.14 -8.67
C ASN A 374 -12.64 -5.46 -8.18
N SER A 375 -13.95 -5.46 -7.89
CA SER A 375 -14.68 -6.68 -7.54
C SER A 375 -14.85 -7.62 -8.71
N PHE A 376 -14.97 -7.07 -9.91
CA PHE A 376 -15.18 -7.84 -11.14
C PHE A 376 -14.19 -7.37 -12.19
N LEU A 377 -13.57 -8.31 -12.90
CA LEU A 377 -12.74 -7.95 -14.05
C LEU A 377 -13.60 -7.25 -15.09
N GLY A 378 -13.23 -6.04 -15.47
CA GLY A 378 -13.92 -5.25 -16.46
C GLY A 378 -13.26 -5.30 -17.82
N VAL A 379 -13.96 -4.81 -18.82
CA VAL A 379 -13.46 -4.70 -20.18
C VAL A 379 -13.48 -3.27 -20.66
N THR A 380 -12.46 -2.88 -21.41
CA THR A 380 -12.34 -1.53 -22.00
C THR A 380 -12.54 -1.54 -23.49
N THR A 381 -12.62 -2.72 -24.12
CA THR A 381 -12.83 -2.90 -25.56
C THR A 381 -13.81 -4.04 -25.82
N ASP A 382 -14.43 -4.04 -26.97
CA ASP A 382 -15.20 -5.20 -27.44
C ASP A 382 -14.26 -6.34 -27.89
N PRO A 383 -14.76 -7.59 -28.03
CA PRO A 383 -13.93 -8.74 -28.39
C PRO A 383 -13.25 -8.64 -29.76
N THR A 384 -13.75 -7.78 -30.65
CA THR A 384 -13.17 -7.56 -31.98
C THR A 384 -12.17 -6.41 -31.99
N ALA A 385 -12.00 -5.70 -30.87
CA ALA A 385 -11.21 -4.49 -30.72
C ALA A 385 -11.61 -3.36 -31.69
N ALA A 386 -12.84 -3.38 -32.17
CA ALA A 386 -13.38 -2.37 -33.07
C ALA A 386 -13.94 -1.14 -32.31
N TYR A 387 -14.37 -1.38 -31.06
CA TYR A 387 -14.99 -0.37 -30.21
C TYR A 387 -14.32 -0.32 -28.84
N GLY A 388 -14.30 0.85 -28.22
CA GLY A 388 -13.68 1.06 -26.91
C GLY A 388 -12.17 1.35 -26.99
N TYR A 389 -11.45 1.04 -25.94
CA TYR A 389 -10.01 1.31 -25.78
C TYR A 389 -9.23 0.00 -25.63
N LYS A 390 -8.14 -0.13 -26.36
CA LYS A 390 -7.16 -1.20 -26.09
C LYS A 390 -6.54 -0.99 -24.71
N PRO A 391 -6.57 -1.97 -23.81
CA PRO A 391 -6.02 -1.81 -22.46
C PRO A 391 -4.48 -1.80 -22.49
N GLU A 392 -3.87 -0.85 -21.78
CA GLU A 392 -2.45 -0.80 -21.46
C GLU A 392 -2.29 -0.53 -19.96
N TYR A 393 -2.04 -1.57 -19.14
CA TYR A 393 -1.94 -1.45 -17.69
C TYR A 393 -0.49 -1.60 -17.27
N ARG A 394 0.06 -0.54 -16.65
CA ARG A 394 1.43 -0.47 -16.15
C ARG A 394 1.43 -0.08 -14.69
N PHE A 395 2.05 -0.90 -13.88
CA PHE A 395 2.15 -0.64 -12.45
C PHE A 395 3.08 0.54 -12.15
N ASP A 396 2.62 1.43 -11.28
CA ASP A 396 3.46 2.48 -10.71
C ASP A 396 4.19 1.91 -9.48
N SER A 397 5.48 1.68 -9.59
CA SER A 397 6.30 1.06 -8.53
C SER A 397 6.34 1.86 -7.22
N ARG A 398 5.99 3.15 -7.23
CA ARG A 398 5.87 3.98 -6.02
C ARG A 398 4.80 3.44 -5.08
N PHE A 399 3.75 2.82 -5.63
CA PHE A 399 2.65 2.22 -4.87
C PHE A 399 3.03 0.98 -4.07
N SER A 400 4.21 0.41 -4.30
CA SER A 400 4.74 -0.66 -3.44
C SER A 400 5.04 -0.18 -2.01
N ASN A 401 5.37 1.11 -1.84
CA ASN A 401 5.77 1.67 -0.55
C ASN A 401 4.88 2.83 -0.07
N ASN A 402 4.13 3.44 -0.97
CA ASN A 402 3.29 4.59 -0.67
C ASN A 402 1.92 4.43 -1.31
N ALA A 403 0.88 4.82 -0.61
CA ALA A 403 -0.48 4.84 -1.12
C ALA A 403 -1.01 6.29 -1.16
N PRO A 404 -1.95 6.60 -2.07
CA PRO A 404 -2.70 7.85 -1.99
C PRO A 404 -3.38 8.01 -0.62
N PRO A 405 -3.66 9.24 -0.16
CA PRO A 405 -4.22 9.50 1.16
C PRO A 405 -5.47 8.67 1.44
N SER A 406 -5.47 7.90 2.54
CA SER A 406 -6.60 7.07 2.98
C SER A 406 -7.16 6.12 1.91
N TYR A 407 -6.33 5.69 0.97
CA TYR A 407 -6.72 4.73 -0.06
C TYR A 407 -7.12 3.39 0.57
N PRO A 408 -8.09 2.65 -0.01
CA PRO A 408 -8.57 1.39 0.55
C PRO A 408 -7.47 0.35 0.77
N THR A 409 -7.55 -0.34 1.91
CA THR A 409 -6.59 -1.36 2.33
C THR A 409 -7.24 -2.74 2.35
N THR A 410 -6.44 -3.78 2.23
CA THR A 410 -6.89 -5.18 2.29
C THR A 410 -7.41 -5.59 3.67
N GLY A 411 -7.10 -4.78 4.70
CA GLY A 411 -7.39 -5.12 6.10
C GLY A 411 -6.38 -6.12 6.69
N THR A 412 -5.52 -6.72 5.90
CA THR A 412 -4.43 -7.59 6.37
C THR A 412 -3.24 -6.74 6.79
N LEU A 413 -2.61 -7.14 7.90
CA LEU A 413 -1.38 -6.52 8.37
C LEU A 413 -0.18 -7.12 7.65
N GLU A 414 0.81 -6.29 7.37
CA GLU A 414 2.12 -6.69 6.86
C GLU A 414 3.24 -5.97 7.63
N ILE A 415 4.43 -6.52 7.60
CA ILE A 415 5.61 -5.90 8.20
C ILE A 415 6.13 -4.86 7.20
N LEU A 416 6.07 -3.58 7.57
CA LEU A 416 6.58 -2.47 6.77
C LEU A 416 8.08 -2.27 6.97
N SER A 417 8.56 -2.45 8.20
CA SER A 417 9.97 -2.28 8.54
C SER A 417 10.34 -3.03 9.80
N TRP A 418 11.58 -3.43 9.88
CA TRP A 418 12.20 -4.12 11.00
C TRP A 418 13.52 -3.42 11.33
N TYR A 419 13.64 -2.92 12.55
CA TYR A 419 14.83 -2.22 13.06
C TYR A 419 15.41 -2.98 14.26
N GLU A 420 16.69 -3.29 14.16
CA GLU A 420 17.49 -3.93 15.20
C GLU A 420 18.54 -2.97 15.75
#